data_4f4c4e7b7dffd2a1181c558a6157c34a
#
_entry.id   4f4c4e7b7dffd2a1181c558a6157c34a
#
_cell.length_a   1.000
_cell.length_b   1.000
_cell.length_c   1.000
_cell.angle_alpha   90.00
_cell.angle_beta   90.00
_cell.angle_gamma   90.00
#
_symmetry.space_group_name_H-M   'P 1'
#
loop_
_entity.id
_entity.type
_entity.pdbx_description
1 polymer ?
#
loop_
_entity_poly.entity_id
_entity_poly.type
_entity_poly.pdbx_seq_one_letter_code
_entity_poly.pdbx_strand_id
1 'polypeptide(L)'
;MAGVDDFDDVGIGRFARDYGRGVFAQLPPPPDADRLGLAAGGRIRRRSTAMADAPSGSYALHGALITGTEAMSSGYLVIDDGVIASVQATEPIGVDQIVETDGVILPGLIDLHGHPEFNVFAAWEPPKLFANRYRWRSSEVYHQLVRDPQDVLLTKVPAGTELRYAEIRALAGGVTAIQGASGTARKAGSEPLVRNVDLWIFGQHKARAMIDLPSSTSGRDFPRLQEIIADIGTGDVTAFYLHLCEGQRGDERSDKEFQRFLEMGAATPATVLIHASSLSAAQIHQVAEAGCKLVWSPQSNLRLYAQTTLAAEAIAAGMPVSLGADWLPSGSTSLLAEMKVARRELARQGLAIAPADLVRMVTSTAASTAGLGDHLGELAVGRPADVLVLERHHEDPYENVCLADPSWVEMVLIGGDITYGRADWYGLLAAEPESGESLTAWGKPMRLDCGFATPPLPGETPLVPTTLADVRSALTAAYPPVGPIYA
;
A
#
# COMPACT_ATOMS: atom_id res chain seq x y z
N MET A 1 36.51 -10.64 -32.21
CA MET A 1 35.04 -10.61 -32.27
C MET A 1 34.54 -11.86 -31.56
N ALA A 2 34.33 -11.77 -30.29
CA ALA A 2 33.73 -12.82 -29.46
C ALA A 2 32.63 -12.13 -28.63
N GLY A 3 31.45 -12.72 -28.66
CA GLY A 3 30.20 -12.13 -28.19
C GLY A 3 30.16 -11.84 -26.71
N VAL A 4 29.51 -10.74 -26.40
CA VAL A 4 29.22 -10.24 -25.07
C VAL A 4 27.75 -10.60 -24.80
N ASP A 5 27.46 -11.88 -24.53
CA ASP A 5 26.11 -12.34 -24.25
C ASP A 5 25.99 -13.35 -23.08
N ASP A 6 27.02 -13.46 -22.21
CA ASP A 6 27.07 -14.52 -21.19
C ASP A 6 27.11 -14.04 -19.72
N PHE A 7 26.47 -12.92 -19.37
CA PHE A 7 26.43 -12.44 -17.99
C PHE A 7 25.03 -12.41 -17.34
N ASP A 8 24.07 -13.09 -17.90
CA ASP A 8 22.65 -12.96 -17.47
C ASP A 8 22.16 -13.97 -16.41
N ASP A 9 22.98 -14.88 -15.87
CA ASP A 9 22.36 -16.01 -15.13
C ASP A 9 22.81 -16.28 -13.68
N VAL A 10 23.72 -15.54 -13.08
CA VAL A 10 24.29 -15.94 -11.78
C VAL A 10 23.76 -15.16 -10.56
N GLY A 11 23.25 -13.95 -10.72
CA GLY A 11 22.78 -13.10 -9.61
C GLY A 11 21.25 -12.93 -9.50
N ILE A 12 20.55 -12.95 -10.61
CA ILE A 12 19.11 -12.65 -10.68
C ILE A 12 18.26 -13.86 -10.27
N GLY A 13 18.78 -15.06 -10.44
CA GLY A 13 18.07 -16.32 -10.21
C GLY A 13 17.70 -16.61 -8.74
N ARG A 14 18.33 -15.98 -7.75
CA ARG A 14 17.96 -16.17 -6.34
C ARG A 14 16.89 -15.19 -5.88
N PHE A 15 16.99 -13.93 -6.24
CA PHE A 15 15.99 -12.92 -5.84
C PHE A 15 14.63 -13.19 -6.48
N ALA A 16 14.59 -13.45 -7.79
CA ALA A 16 13.38 -13.88 -8.48
C ALA A 16 12.88 -15.25 -7.96
N ARG A 17 13.77 -16.13 -7.50
CA ARG A 17 13.40 -17.42 -6.90
C ARG A 17 12.68 -17.26 -5.56
N ASP A 18 13.15 -16.40 -4.70
CA ASP A 18 12.58 -16.22 -3.36
C ASP A 18 11.36 -15.31 -3.39
N TYR A 19 11.36 -14.25 -4.20
CA TYR A 19 10.21 -13.37 -4.42
C TYR A 19 9.12 -14.07 -5.27
N GLY A 20 9.50 -14.80 -6.32
CA GLY A 20 8.56 -15.49 -7.21
C GLY A 20 7.98 -16.79 -6.64
N ARG A 21 8.68 -17.51 -5.75
CA ARG A 21 8.22 -18.77 -5.17
C ARG A 21 7.50 -18.64 -3.83
N GLY A 22 7.78 -17.57 -3.08
CA GLY A 22 7.23 -17.37 -1.74
C GLY A 22 5.92 -16.59 -1.71
N VAL A 23 5.74 -15.67 -2.65
CA VAL A 23 4.66 -14.67 -2.57
C VAL A 23 3.34 -15.18 -3.15
N PHE A 24 3.36 -16.15 -4.08
CA PHE A 24 2.17 -16.47 -4.87
C PHE A 24 1.85 -17.96 -5.03
N ALA A 25 2.39 -18.82 -4.17
CA ALA A 25 1.84 -20.18 -4.09
C ALA A 25 0.38 -20.06 -3.66
N GLN A 26 -0.53 -20.67 -4.43
CA GLN A 26 -1.93 -20.82 -4.03
C GLN A 26 -1.95 -21.41 -2.63
N LEU A 27 -2.38 -20.63 -1.64
CA LEU A 27 -2.77 -21.21 -0.37
C LEU A 27 -4.14 -21.86 -0.60
N PRO A 28 -4.37 -23.08 -0.13
CA PRO A 28 -5.72 -23.58 -0.01
C PRO A 28 -6.54 -22.56 0.80
N PRO A 29 -7.84 -22.40 0.52
CA PRO A 29 -8.70 -21.59 1.36
C PRO A 29 -8.49 -22.05 2.80
N PRO A 30 -8.49 -21.11 3.77
CA PRO A 30 -8.37 -21.48 5.17
C PRO A 30 -9.45 -22.52 5.49
N PRO A 31 -9.14 -23.55 6.27
CA PRO A 31 -10.12 -24.57 6.62
C PRO A 31 -11.30 -23.89 7.32
N ASP A 32 -12.49 -23.99 6.70
CA ASP A 32 -13.78 -23.52 7.20
C ASP A 32 -13.76 -22.07 7.75
N ALA A 33 -13.81 -21.08 6.85
CA ALA A 33 -14.03 -19.68 7.21
C ALA A 33 -15.27 -19.50 8.12
N ASP A 34 -16.30 -20.31 7.93
CA ASP A 34 -17.50 -20.32 8.77
C ASP A 34 -17.25 -20.83 10.21
N ARG A 35 -16.26 -21.69 10.44
CA ARG A 35 -15.89 -22.14 11.79
C ARG A 35 -15.06 -21.13 12.57
N LEU A 36 -14.40 -20.22 11.88
CA LEU A 36 -13.56 -19.20 12.51
C LEU A 36 -14.28 -17.87 12.75
N GLY A 37 -15.59 -17.76 12.36
CA GLY A 37 -16.36 -16.53 12.54
C GLY A 37 -15.71 -15.31 11.85
N LEU A 38 -14.98 -15.55 10.73
CA LEU A 38 -14.45 -14.50 9.88
C LEU A 38 -15.60 -13.95 9.03
N ALA A 39 -16.50 -13.21 9.67
CA ALA A 39 -17.42 -12.37 8.94
C ALA A 39 -16.62 -11.34 8.15
N ALA A 40 -16.97 -11.22 6.90
CA ALA A 40 -16.48 -10.30 5.88
C ALA A 40 -15.49 -9.21 6.37
N GLY A 41 -14.20 -9.49 6.26
CA GLY A 41 -13.15 -8.49 6.13
C GLY A 41 -12.91 -7.48 7.24
N GLY A 42 -13.58 -7.60 8.37
CA GLY A 42 -13.28 -6.81 9.55
C GLY A 42 -12.12 -7.41 10.34
N ARG A 43 -11.31 -6.60 10.96
CA ARG A 43 -10.51 -7.00 12.09
C ARG A 43 -11.49 -7.48 13.18
N ILE A 44 -11.72 -8.78 13.29
CA ILE A 44 -12.37 -9.31 14.46
C ILE A 44 -11.27 -9.47 15.49
N ARG A 45 -11.18 -8.56 16.44
CA ARG A 45 -10.57 -8.86 17.72
C ARG A 45 -11.38 -10.00 18.33
N ARG A 46 -10.95 -11.25 18.18
CA ARG A 46 -11.48 -12.31 19.00
C ARG A 46 -10.96 -12.08 20.40
N ARG A 47 -11.83 -11.57 21.25
CA ARG A 47 -11.64 -11.76 22.68
C ARG A 47 -11.56 -13.25 22.96
N SER A 48 -10.53 -13.63 23.69
CA SER A 48 -10.56 -14.82 24.53
C SER A 48 -11.92 -14.85 25.23
N THR A 49 -12.61 -15.97 25.20
CA THR A 49 -13.95 -16.20 25.76
C THR A 49 -14.03 -16.10 27.29
N ALA A 50 -13.21 -15.30 27.89
CA ALA A 50 -13.22 -15.02 29.31
C ALA A 50 -12.83 -13.57 29.52
N MET A 51 -13.79 -12.68 29.42
CA MET A 51 -13.95 -11.48 30.27
C MET A 51 -15.05 -10.56 29.71
N ALA A 52 -15.76 -9.96 30.64
CA ALA A 52 -16.94 -9.17 30.52
C ALA A 52 -16.95 -8.10 29.41
N ASP A 53 -18.12 -7.92 28.85
CA ASP A 53 -18.70 -6.75 28.19
C ASP A 53 -17.74 -5.59 27.93
N ALA A 54 -17.04 -5.67 26.78
CA ALA A 54 -16.52 -4.47 26.15
C ALA A 54 -17.70 -3.69 25.55
N PRO A 55 -17.69 -2.37 25.61
CA PRO A 55 -18.72 -1.62 24.95
C PRO A 55 -18.67 -1.95 23.46
N SER A 56 -19.64 -2.73 22.99
CA SER A 56 -20.10 -2.75 21.62
C SER A 56 -20.78 -1.41 21.39
N GLY A 57 -20.02 -0.31 21.42
CA GLY A 57 -20.59 1.01 21.40
C GLY A 57 -20.46 1.61 20.02
N SER A 58 -21.52 2.24 19.56
CA SER A 58 -21.48 3.12 18.42
C SER A 58 -20.83 4.45 18.80
N TYR A 59 -19.98 4.99 17.91
CA TYR A 59 -19.38 6.29 18.10
C TYR A 59 -19.45 7.12 16.81
N ALA A 60 -19.28 8.43 16.95
CA ALA A 60 -19.24 9.32 15.81
C ALA A 60 -17.97 10.17 15.82
N LEU A 61 -17.47 10.45 14.62
CA LEU A 61 -16.44 11.45 14.37
C LEU A 61 -17.10 12.68 13.75
N HIS A 62 -16.84 13.86 14.31
CA HIS A 62 -17.33 15.13 13.78
C HIS A 62 -16.19 15.94 13.19
N GLY A 63 -16.38 16.48 11.98
CA GLY A 63 -15.38 17.30 11.27
C GLY A 63 -15.80 17.58 9.83
N ALA A 64 -14.89 18.08 9.02
CA ALA A 64 -15.08 18.15 7.57
C ALA A 64 -14.95 16.74 6.98
N LEU A 65 -15.87 16.33 6.11
CA LEU A 65 -15.93 14.97 5.56
C LEU A 65 -15.62 14.96 4.07
N ILE A 66 -14.79 14.02 3.63
CA ILE A 66 -14.68 13.61 2.22
C ILE A 66 -15.25 12.19 2.12
N THR A 67 -16.41 12.04 1.48
CA THR A 67 -17.08 10.74 1.38
C THR A 67 -16.53 9.86 0.26
N GLY A 68 -15.81 10.43 -0.68
CA GLY A 68 -15.32 9.82 -1.93
C GLY A 68 -15.85 10.56 -3.16
N THR A 69 -17.14 10.83 -3.20
CA THR A 69 -17.77 11.59 -4.29
C THR A 69 -17.97 13.07 -3.96
N GLU A 70 -18.20 13.38 -2.68
CA GLU A 70 -18.55 14.70 -2.20
C GLU A 70 -17.72 15.08 -0.98
N ALA A 71 -17.67 16.38 -0.68
CA ALA A 71 -17.13 16.91 0.55
C ALA A 71 -18.18 17.74 1.30
N MET A 72 -18.20 17.58 2.62
CA MET A 72 -19.01 18.36 3.55
C MET A 72 -18.06 19.19 4.42
N SER A 73 -18.35 20.48 4.57
CA SER A 73 -17.53 21.36 5.43
C SER A 73 -17.64 21.03 6.91
N SER A 74 -18.72 20.34 7.31
CA SER A 74 -18.98 19.82 8.66
C SER A 74 -20.02 18.70 8.56
N GLY A 75 -19.81 17.61 9.29
CA GLY A 75 -20.72 16.47 9.35
C GLY A 75 -20.25 15.41 10.33
N TYR A 76 -21.03 14.38 10.47
CA TYR A 76 -20.82 13.26 11.38
C TYR A 76 -20.67 11.96 10.60
N LEU A 77 -19.62 11.22 10.90
CA LEU A 77 -19.40 9.83 10.47
C LEU A 77 -19.73 8.93 11.66
N VAL A 78 -20.81 8.19 11.59
CA VAL A 78 -21.21 7.23 12.64
C VAL A 78 -20.67 5.86 12.29
N ILE A 79 -20.00 5.25 13.27
CA ILE A 79 -19.39 3.92 13.17
C ILE A 79 -20.05 3.04 14.24
N ASP A 80 -20.49 1.86 13.83
CA ASP A 80 -21.08 0.86 14.70
C ASP A 80 -20.52 -0.52 14.33
N ASP A 81 -20.00 -1.23 15.32
CA ASP A 81 -19.36 -2.56 15.14
C ASP A 81 -18.38 -2.62 13.95
N GLY A 82 -17.53 -1.59 13.83
CA GLY A 82 -16.49 -1.51 12.79
C GLY A 82 -16.98 -1.12 11.40
N VAL A 83 -18.26 -0.86 11.23
CA VAL A 83 -18.90 -0.53 9.95
C VAL A 83 -19.45 0.90 9.99
N ILE A 84 -19.43 1.59 8.86
CA ILE A 84 -20.03 2.91 8.71
C ILE A 84 -21.57 2.75 8.76
N ALA A 85 -22.18 3.24 9.83
CA ALA A 85 -23.63 3.19 10.03
C ALA A 85 -24.35 4.37 9.36
N SER A 86 -23.77 5.59 9.40
CA SER A 86 -24.30 6.74 8.69
C SER A 86 -23.24 7.81 8.41
N VAL A 87 -23.53 8.64 7.40
CA VAL A 87 -22.83 9.90 7.11
C VAL A 87 -23.89 10.99 7.02
N GLN A 88 -23.84 11.98 7.90
CA GLN A 88 -24.93 12.94 8.03
C GLN A 88 -24.48 14.33 8.49
N ALA A 89 -25.25 15.38 8.15
CA ALA A 89 -24.94 16.75 8.53
C ALA A 89 -25.35 17.11 9.96
N THR A 90 -26.34 16.38 10.52
CA THR A 90 -26.89 16.65 11.85
C THR A 90 -26.29 15.72 12.88
N GLU A 91 -26.17 16.20 14.11
CA GLU A 91 -25.68 15.40 15.23
C GLU A 91 -26.50 14.10 15.37
N PRO A 92 -25.83 12.92 15.46
CA PRO A 92 -26.50 11.64 15.62
C PRO A 92 -27.10 11.50 17.02
N ILE A 93 -28.24 10.81 17.09
CA ILE A 93 -28.90 10.47 18.35
C ILE A 93 -28.60 9.02 18.69
N GLY A 94 -28.27 8.74 19.96
CA GLY A 94 -28.11 7.36 20.47
C GLY A 94 -26.75 6.74 20.18
N VAL A 95 -25.73 7.55 19.86
CA VAL A 95 -24.33 7.11 19.86
C VAL A 95 -23.73 7.25 21.26
N ASP A 96 -22.82 6.36 21.63
CA ASP A 96 -22.25 6.34 22.98
C ASP A 96 -21.17 7.41 23.15
N GLN A 97 -20.48 7.79 22.07
CA GLN A 97 -19.38 8.75 22.07
C GLN A 97 -19.37 9.58 20.79
N ILE A 98 -19.12 10.88 20.91
CA ILE A 98 -18.78 11.77 19.78
C ILE A 98 -17.37 12.31 20.00
N VAL A 99 -16.53 12.21 18.99
CA VAL A 99 -15.18 12.79 18.97
C VAL A 99 -15.21 14.02 18.06
N GLU A 100 -15.03 15.17 18.65
CA GLU A 100 -14.85 16.43 17.94
C GLU A 100 -13.42 16.50 17.41
N THR A 101 -13.24 16.24 16.10
CA THR A 101 -11.91 16.20 15.52
C THR A 101 -11.42 17.55 15.04
N ASP A 102 -12.36 18.47 14.71
CA ASP A 102 -12.07 19.72 13.99
C ASP A 102 -11.22 19.53 12.71
N GLY A 103 -11.01 18.27 12.34
CA GLY A 103 -10.12 17.82 11.25
C GLY A 103 -10.86 17.59 9.94
N VAL A 104 -10.11 17.00 8.99
CA VAL A 104 -10.65 16.45 7.74
C VAL A 104 -10.71 14.93 7.87
N ILE A 105 -11.90 14.38 7.81
CA ILE A 105 -12.21 12.95 7.89
C ILE A 105 -12.40 12.41 6.48
N LEU A 106 -11.64 11.40 6.11
CA LEU A 106 -11.67 10.83 4.75
C LEU A 106 -11.43 9.32 4.80
N PRO A 107 -11.69 8.59 3.70
CA PRO A 107 -11.29 7.19 3.60
C PRO A 107 -9.80 7.04 3.83
N GLY A 108 -9.38 5.98 4.50
CA GLY A 108 -7.97 5.65 4.64
C GLY A 108 -7.28 5.56 3.28
N LEU A 109 -6.04 6.06 3.20
CA LEU A 109 -5.28 6.06 1.96
C LEU A 109 -4.89 4.63 1.55
N ILE A 110 -4.79 4.41 0.24
CA ILE A 110 -4.46 3.11 -0.36
C ILE A 110 -3.20 3.28 -1.21
N ASP A 111 -2.11 2.65 -0.80
CA ASP A 111 -0.82 2.64 -1.51
C ASP A 111 -0.72 1.37 -2.37
N LEU A 112 -0.84 1.53 -3.68
CA LEU A 112 -0.92 0.39 -4.60
C LEU A 112 0.42 -0.06 -5.19
N HIS A 113 1.52 0.50 -4.72
CA HIS A 113 2.85 0.02 -5.10
C HIS A 113 3.86 0.22 -3.99
N GLY A 114 4.35 -0.88 -3.45
CA GLY A 114 5.42 -0.88 -2.46
C GLY A 114 6.24 -2.15 -2.46
N HIS A 115 7.42 -2.03 -1.86
CA HIS A 115 8.30 -3.13 -1.50
C HIS A 115 8.57 -3.02 0.00
N PRO A 116 7.60 -3.42 0.86
CA PRO A 116 7.56 -3.08 2.28
C PRO A 116 8.83 -3.42 3.04
N GLU A 117 9.41 -4.59 2.79
CA GLU A 117 10.62 -5.05 3.47
C GLU A 117 11.87 -4.22 3.16
N PHE A 118 11.86 -3.39 2.14
CA PHE A 118 12.95 -2.47 1.82
C PHE A 118 12.76 -1.06 2.43
N ASN A 119 11.63 -0.80 3.08
CA ASN A 119 11.34 0.50 3.69
C ASN A 119 12.10 0.76 5.01
N VAL A 120 12.98 -0.15 5.40
CA VAL A 120 13.96 0.04 6.49
C VAL A 120 15.21 0.80 6.04
N PHE A 121 15.45 0.89 4.73
CA PHE A 121 16.63 1.56 4.17
C PHE A 121 16.36 3.04 3.93
N ALA A 122 17.44 3.84 4.01
CA ALA A 122 17.37 5.25 3.69
C ALA A 122 17.20 5.48 2.18
N ALA A 123 16.69 6.65 1.82
CA ALA A 123 16.73 7.13 0.45
C ALA A 123 18.17 7.21 -0.05
N TRP A 124 18.41 6.81 -1.28
CA TRP A 124 19.72 6.84 -1.90
C TRP A 124 19.80 7.88 -3.02
N GLU A 125 21.00 8.39 -3.25
CA GLU A 125 21.27 9.23 -4.41
C GLU A 125 22.04 8.37 -5.42
N PRO A 126 21.42 7.98 -6.54
CA PRO A 126 22.11 7.17 -7.54
C PRO A 126 23.26 7.98 -8.17
N PRO A 127 24.43 7.37 -8.38
CA PRO A 127 25.62 8.09 -8.89
C PRO A 127 25.45 8.55 -10.35
N LYS A 128 24.45 8.04 -11.02
CA LYS A 128 24.07 8.37 -12.41
C LYS A 128 22.62 7.98 -12.63
N LEU A 129 22.01 8.53 -13.69
CA LEU A 129 20.72 8.06 -14.18
C LEU A 129 20.87 6.72 -14.88
N PHE A 130 19.86 5.88 -14.76
CA PHE A 130 19.83 4.57 -15.38
C PHE A 130 18.90 4.56 -16.59
N ALA A 131 19.22 3.72 -17.59
CA ALA A 131 18.37 3.58 -18.76
C ALA A 131 17.08 2.80 -18.43
N ASN A 132 17.16 1.79 -17.57
CA ASN A 132 16.05 0.96 -17.15
C ASN A 132 16.33 0.26 -15.81
N ARG A 133 15.32 -0.41 -15.23
CA ARG A 133 15.40 -1.10 -13.93
C ARG A 133 16.49 -2.17 -13.88
N TYR A 134 16.77 -2.86 -14.95
CA TYR A 134 17.79 -3.91 -15.00
C TYR A 134 19.20 -3.33 -14.78
N ARG A 135 19.41 -2.05 -15.17
CA ARG A 135 20.70 -1.38 -15.00
C ARG A 135 20.97 -0.95 -13.56
N TRP A 136 19.98 -0.42 -12.82
CA TRP A 136 20.19 -0.09 -11.43
C TRP A 136 20.23 -1.33 -10.54
N ARG A 137 19.42 -2.36 -10.83
CA ARG A 137 19.43 -3.63 -10.10
C ARG A 137 20.76 -4.38 -10.19
N SER A 138 21.52 -4.18 -11.25
CA SER A 138 22.88 -4.74 -11.46
C SER A 138 24.00 -3.80 -11.01
N SER A 139 23.69 -2.63 -10.43
CA SER A 139 24.71 -1.67 -10.04
C SER A 139 25.32 -2.01 -8.67
N GLU A 140 26.60 -1.72 -8.51
CA GLU A 140 27.33 -1.89 -7.26
C GLU A 140 26.69 -1.09 -6.12
N VAL A 141 26.22 0.13 -6.39
CA VAL A 141 25.55 0.98 -5.41
C VAL A 141 24.28 0.34 -4.85
N TYR A 142 23.48 -0.28 -5.72
CA TYR A 142 22.29 -1.03 -5.27
C TYR A 142 22.68 -2.21 -4.37
N HIS A 143 23.69 -2.96 -4.74
CA HIS A 143 24.17 -4.09 -3.94
C HIS A 143 24.62 -3.60 -2.57
N GLN A 144 25.53 -2.62 -2.52
CA GLN A 144 26.10 -2.11 -1.26
C GLN A 144 25.06 -1.48 -0.31
N LEU A 145 24.11 -0.70 -0.85
CA LEU A 145 23.19 0.08 -0.01
C LEU A 145 21.87 -0.61 0.29
N VAL A 146 21.48 -1.59 -0.51
CA VAL A 146 20.17 -2.22 -0.40
C VAL A 146 20.27 -3.74 -0.36
N ARG A 147 20.83 -4.36 -1.40
CA ARG A 147 20.75 -5.82 -1.58
C ARG A 147 21.51 -6.59 -0.49
N ASP A 148 22.78 -6.25 -0.28
CA ASP A 148 23.61 -6.95 0.70
C ASP A 148 23.11 -6.71 2.14
N PRO A 149 22.71 -5.48 2.55
CA PRO A 149 22.03 -5.28 3.83
C PRO A 149 20.73 -6.05 3.97
N GLN A 150 19.91 -6.16 2.91
CA GLN A 150 18.67 -6.94 2.94
C GLN A 150 18.93 -8.42 3.19
N ASP A 151 19.94 -9.00 2.53
CA ASP A 151 20.31 -10.40 2.75
C ASP A 151 20.75 -10.65 4.23
N VAL A 152 21.37 -9.65 4.88
CA VAL A 152 21.69 -9.69 6.32
C VAL A 152 20.41 -9.65 7.16
N LEU A 153 19.49 -8.73 6.88
CA LEU A 153 18.23 -8.60 7.62
C LEU A 153 17.41 -9.90 7.56
N LEU A 154 17.20 -10.44 6.35
CA LEU A 154 16.45 -11.69 6.14
C LEU A 154 16.98 -12.89 6.94
N THR A 155 18.25 -12.86 7.35
CA THR A 155 18.88 -13.95 8.12
C THR A 155 18.95 -13.68 9.60
N LYS A 156 18.91 -12.42 10.05
CA LYS A 156 19.20 -12.03 11.43
C LYS A 156 17.99 -11.52 12.21
N VAL A 157 16.93 -11.09 11.55
CA VAL A 157 15.73 -10.60 12.22
C VAL A 157 14.60 -11.63 12.15
N PRO A 158 13.66 -11.63 13.12
CA PRO A 158 12.45 -12.43 13.02
C PRO A 158 11.67 -12.13 11.72
N ALA A 159 11.18 -13.17 11.08
CA ALA A 159 10.43 -13.04 9.84
C ALA A 159 9.25 -12.06 10.01
N GLY A 160 9.07 -11.17 9.03
CA GLY A 160 7.98 -10.17 9.04
C GLY A 160 8.29 -8.88 9.82
N THR A 161 9.48 -8.76 10.43
CA THR A 161 9.85 -7.54 11.18
C THR A 161 9.95 -6.31 10.27
N GLU A 162 10.56 -6.45 9.08
CA GLU A 162 10.65 -5.37 8.09
C GLU A 162 9.26 -4.97 7.58
N LEU A 163 8.39 -5.96 7.32
CA LEU A 163 7.02 -5.68 6.92
C LEU A 163 6.27 -4.93 8.02
N ARG A 164 6.41 -5.34 9.29
CA ARG A 164 5.79 -4.65 10.43
C ARG A 164 6.27 -3.20 10.54
N TYR A 165 7.55 -2.95 10.31
CA TYR A 165 8.11 -1.60 10.26
C TYR A 165 7.45 -0.76 9.14
N ALA A 166 7.32 -1.33 7.95
CA ALA A 166 6.68 -0.67 6.82
C ALA A 166 5.18 -0.40 7.05
N GLU A 167 4.47 -1.34 7.68
CA GLU A 167 3.06 -1.18 8.05
C GLU A 167 2.86 -0.05 9.09
N ILE A 168 3.77 0.07 10.07
CA ILE A 168 3.75 1.19 11.02
C ILE A 168 3.98 2.51 10.30
N ARG A 169 4.92 2.57 9.33
CA ARG A 169 5.10 3.76 8.49
C ARG A 169 3.84 4.09 7.70
N ALA A 170 3.21 3.09 7.10
CA ALA A 170 1.97 3.26 6.36
C ALA A 170 0.88 3.88 7.26
N LEU A 171 0.65 3.33 8.46
CA LEU A 171 -0.29 3.88 9.44
C LEU A 171 0.02 5.31 9.81
N ALA A 172 1.26 5.60 10.22
CA ALA A 172 1.67 6.96 10.60
C ALA A 172 1.59 7.95 9.42
N GLY A 173 1.54 7.46 8.17
CA GLY A 173 1.29 8.24 6.95
C GLY A 173 -0.16 8.27 6.49
N GLY A 174 -1.11 7.73 7.29
CA GLY A 174 -2.54 7.72 6.95
C GLY A 174 -2.98 6.62 5.99
N VAL A 175 -2.12 5.63 5.71
CA VAL A 175 -2.41 4.53 4.78
C VAL A 175 -3.03 3.35 5.55
N THR A 176 -4.18 2.87 5.09
CA THR A 176 -4.91 1.73 5.68
C THR A 176 -4.81 0.46 4.82
N ALA A 177 -4.41 0.58 3.56
CA ALA A 177 -4.21 -0.55 2.67
C ALA A 177 -2.97 -0.37 1.80
N ILE A 178 -2.19 -1.46 1.62
CA ILE A 178 -0.96 -1.48 0.83
C ILE A 178 -1.00 -2.61 -0.19
N GLN A 179 -0.26 -2.45 -1.28
CA GLN A 179 0.17 -3.51 -2.18
C GLN A 179 1.65 -3.82 -1.89
N GLY A 180 2.04 -5.07 -2.02
CA GLY A 180 3.36 -5.58 -1.72
C GLY A 180 3.37 -6.40 -0.42
N ALA A 181 3.53 -7.72 -0.54
CA ALA A 181 3.68 -8.63 0.58
C ALA A 181 4.93 -9.48 0.39
N SER A 182 5.76 -9.57 1.42
CA SER A 182 6.87 -10.51 1.39
C SER A 182 6.36 -11.95 1.54
N GLY A 183 7.02 -12.89 0.87
CA GLY A 183 6.78 -14.31 1.11
C GLY A 183 7.11 -14.74 2.54
N THR A 184 7.95 -13.96 3.21
CA THR A 184 8.38 -14.19 4.59
C THR A 184 7.29 -13.81 5.58
N ALA A 185 6.60 -12.69 5.38
CA ALA A 185 5.47 -12.26 6.21
C ALA A 185 4.34 -13.29 6.22
N ARG A 186 4.07 -13.92 5.07
CA ARG A 186 3.05 -14.99 4.96
C ARG A 186 3.41 -16.23 5.78
N LYS A 187 4.70 -16.54 5.91
CA LYS A 187 5.17 -17.69 6.71
C LYS A 187 5.16 -17.40 8.21
N ALA A 188 5.21 -16.15 8.60
CA ALA A 188 5.26 -15.74 10.00
C ALA A 188 3.92 -15.92 10.73
N GLY A 189 2.81 -16.15 10.02
CA GLY A 189 1.49 -16.35 10.63
C GLY A 189 0.96 -15.12 11.38
N SER A 190 1.54 -13.94 11.13
CA SER A 190 1.09 -12.69 11.75
C SER A 190 -0.01 -12.04 10.91
N GLU A 191 -1.04 -11.54 11.57
CA GLU A 191 -2.03 -10.69 10.93
C GLU A 191 -1.39 -9.38 10.45
N PRO A 192 -1.73 -8.91 9.24
CA PRO A 192 -1.26 -7.61 8.76
C PRO A 192 -1.78 -6.47 9.65
N LEU A 193 -0.93 -5.48 9.92
CA LEU A 193 -1.31 -4.29 10.68
C LEU A 193 -2.17 -3.34 9.84
N VAL A 194 -1.91 -3.28 8.53
CA VAL A 194 -2.75 -2.63 7.52
C VAL A 194 -3.26 -3.69 6.54
N ARG A 195 -4.35 -3.40 5.84
CA ARG A 195 -4.84 -4.32 4.81
C ARG A 195 -3.80 -4.49 3.73
N ASN A 196 -3.59 -5.72 3.28
CA ASN A 196 -2.64 -6.01 2.20
C ASN A 196 -3.36 -6.68 1.04
N VAL A 197 -3.38 -6.01 -0.12
CA VAL A 197 -4.14 -6.47 -1.30
C VAL A 197 -3.59 -7.74 -1.94
N ASP A 198 -2.34 -8.09 -1.65
CA ASP A 198 -1.73 -9.34 -2.11
C ASP A 198 -2.08 -10.55 -1.22
N LEU A 199 -2.81 -10.34 -0.14
CA LEU A 199 -3.26 -11.37 0.79
C LEU A 199 -4.78 -11.57 0.70
N TRP A 200 -5.31 -12.49 1.50
CA TRP A 200 -6.75 -12.60 1.68
C TRP A 200 -7.29 -11.35 2.38
N ILE A 201 -8.27 -10.73 1.75
CA ILE A 201 -8.92 -9.51 2.24
C ILE A 201 -10.42 -9.59 1.91
N PHE A 202 -11.28 -9.28 2.85
CA PHE A 202 -12.75 -9.36 2.69
C PHE A 202 -13.24 -10.73 2.14
N GLY A 203 -12.62 -11.83 2.59
CA GLY A 203 -12.98 -13.17 2.15
C GLY A 203 -12.58 -13.51 0.71
N GLN A 204 -11.74 -12.69 0.07
CA GLN A 204 -11.28 -12.90 -1.31
C GLN A 204 -9.77 -12.70 -1.47
N HIS A 205 -9.20 -13.34 -2.50
CA HIS A 205 -7.81 -13.15 -2.91
C HIS A 205 -7.77 -13.03 -4.44
N LYS A 206 -8.12 -11.85 -4.93
CA LYS A 206 -8.27 -11.57 -6.38
C LYS A 206 -7.12 -10.80 -6.99
N ALA A 207 -6.10 -10.44 -6.21
CA ALA A 207 -4.89 -9.80 -6.71
C ALA A 207 -3.81 -10.83 -7.03
N ARG A 208 -3.06 -10.58 -8.10
CA ARG A 208 -1.83 -11.31 -8.45
C ARG A 208 -0.76 -10.30 -8.82
N ALA A 209 0.50 -10.64 -8.59
CA ALA A 209 1.60 -9.79 -8.99
C ALA A 209 2.75 -10.59 -9.63
N MET A 210 3.42 -9.98 -10.58
CA MET A 210 4.70 -10.41 -11.11
C MET A 210 5.66 -9.22 -11.16
N ILE A 211 6.89 -9.42 -10.67
CA ILE A 211 7.91 -8.37 -10.71
C ILE A 211 8.41 -8.18 -12.15
N ASP A 212 8.65 -9.26 -12.84
CA ASP A 212 9.18 -9.24 -14.20
C ASP A 212 8.25 -9.99 -15.14
N LEU A 213 8.03 -9.43 -16.34
CA LEU A 213 7.40 -10.16 -17.43
C LEU A 213 8.31 -11.31 -17.87
N PRO A 214 7.78 -12.52 -18.19
CA PRO A 214 8.59 -13.61 -18.69
C PRO A 214 9.44 -13.19 -19.90
N SER A 215 10.69 -13.65 -19.94
CA SER A 215 11.64 -13.25 -21.01
C SER A 215 11.24 -13.80 -22.39
N SER A 216 10.46 -14.89 -22.43
CA SER A 216 9.95 -15.49 -23.66
C SER A 216 8.75 -16.39 -23.37
N THR A 217 8.02 -16.81 -24.40
CA THR A 217 6.92 -17.80 -24.31
C THR A 217 7.39 -19.22 -23.97
N SER A 218 8.69 -19.49 -24.05
CA SER A 218 9.34 -20.72 -23.56
C SER A 218 10.01 -20.52 -22.19
N GLY A 219 9.92 -19.31 -21.62
CA GLY A 219 10.52 -18.95 -20.34
C GLY A 219 9.83 -19.68 -19.20
N ARG A 220 10.58 -19.92 -18.11
CA ARG A 220 10.16 -20.67 -16.93
C ARG A 220 8.90 -20.08 -16.26
N ASP A 221 8.73 -18.75 -16.29
CA ASP A 221 7.63 -18.06 -15.62
C ASP A 221 6.42 -17.81 -16.54
N PHE A 222 6.51 -18.21 -17.83
CA PHE A 222 5.42 -18.07 -18.79
C PHE A 222 4.17 -18.90 -18.45
N PRO A 223 4.26 -20.16 -17.99
CA PRO A 223 3.08 -20.91 -17.57
C PRO A 223 2.30 -20.21 -16.46
N ARG A 224 2.98 -19.55 -15.52
CA ARG A 224 2.35 -18.78 -14.46
C ARG A 224 1.60 -17.55 -15.00
N LEU A 225 2.18 -16.85 -15.97
CA LEU A 225 1.48 -15.73 -16.63
C LEU A 225 0.22 -16.25 -17.35
N GLN A 226 0.29 -17.40 -18.01
CA GLN A 226 -0.87 -18.03 -18.67
C GLN A 226 -1.97 -18.40 -17.67
N GLU A 227 -1.61 -18.95 -16.51
CA GLU A 227 -2.55 -19.22 -15.41
C GLU A 227 -3.23 -17.94 -14.93
N ILE A 228 -2.48 -16.88 -14.68
CA ILE A 228 -3.05 -15.58 -14.28
C ILE A 228 -4.01 -15.03 -15.35
N ILE A 229 -3.65 -15.12 -16.63
CA ILE A 229 -4.51 -14.66 -17.72
C ILE A 229 -5.80 -15.51 -17.80
N ALA A 230 -5.70 -16.81 -17.56
CA ALA A 230 -6.88 -17.69 -17.50
C ALA A 230 -7.78 -17.31 -16.30
N ASP A 231 -7.20 -17.08 -15.12
CA ASP A 231 -7.92 -16.66 -13.92
C ASP A 231 -8.59 -15.27 -14.08
N ILE A 232 -7.97 -14.39 -14.88
CA ILE A 232 -8.62 -13.13 -15.29
C ILE A 232 -9.85 -13.42 -16.15
N GLY A 233 -9.75 -14.36 -17.08
CA GLY A 233 -10.86 -14.76 -17.95
C GLY A 233 -12.05 -15.34 -17.19
N THR A 234 -11.84 -15.99 -16.04
CA THR A 234 -12.89 -16.54 -15.17
C THR A 234 -13.40 -15.54 -14.12
N GLY A 235 -12.71 -14.38 -13.93
CA GLY A 235 -13.03 -13.40 -12.90
C GLY A 235 -12.48 -13.74 -11.51
N ASP A 236 -11.63 -14.77 -11.41
CA ASP A 236 -10.93 -15.12 -10.18
C ASP A 236 -9.79 -14.15 -9.86
N VAL A 237 -9.29 -13.44 -10.89
CA VAL A 237 -8.33 -12.35 -10.77
C VAL A 237 -8.91 -11.07 -11.33
N THR A 238 -8.95 -10.00 -10.54
CA THR A 238 -9.47 -8.68 -10.93
C THR A 238 -8.40 -7.59 -10.91
N ALA A 239 -7.22 -7.87 -10.33
CA ALA A 239 -6.08 -6.98 -10.33
C ALA A 239 -4.78 -7.80 -10.52
N PHE A 240 -4.11 -7.60 -11.66
CA PHE A 240 -2.83 -8.21 -11.98
C PHE A 240 -1.74 -7.14 -12.05
N TYR A 241 -0.95 -7.03 -11.00
CA TYR A 241 0.13 -6.05 -10.88
C TYR A 241 1.39 -6.54 -11.61
N LEU A 242 1.91 -5.69 -12.51
CA LEU A 242 3.10 -6.00 -13.29
C LEU A 242 3.99 -4.75 -13.45
N HIS A 243 5.25 -4.84 -13.01
CA HIS A 243 6.24 -3.84 -13.39
C HIS A 243 6.49 -3.94 -14.89
N LEU A 244 6.18 -2.90 -15.62
CA LEU A 244 6.31 -2.88 -17.08
C LEU A 244 7.03 -1.63 -17.55
N CYS A 245 8.01 -1.80 -18.43
CA CYS A 245 8.66 -0.69 -19.14
C CYS A 245 9.16 0.40 -18.17
N GLU A 246 9.79 -0.02 -17.08
CA GLU A 246 10.37 0.86 -16.09
C GLU A 246 11.76 1.31 -16.54
N GLY A 247 11.86 2.54 -17.05
CA GLY A 247 13.08 3.08 -17.62
C GLY A 247 12.85 4.38 -18.38
N GLN A 248 13.87 4.79 -19.15
CA GLN A 248 13.81 5.97 -20.00
C GLN A 248 13.08 5.67 -21.32
N ARG A 249 12.34 6.64 -21.83
CA ARG A 249 11.72 6.54 -23.17
C ARG A 249 12.80 6.38 -24.24
N GLY A 250 12.56 5.43 -25.16
CA GLY A 250 13.53 5.08 -26.22
C GLY A 250 14.59 4.07 -25.77
N ASP A 251 14.46 3.49 -24.55
CA ASP A 251 15.28 2.35 -24.15
C ASP A 251 14.85 1.09 -24.90
N GLU A 252 15.74 0.53 -25.71
CA GLU A 252 15.45 -0.62 -26.58
C GLU A 252 14.96 -1.86 -25.79
N ARG A 253 15.46 -2.06 -24.57
CA ARG A 253 15.04 -3.19 -23.73
C ARG A 253 13.59 -3.03 -23.26
N SER A 254 13.21 -1.84 -22.85
CA SER A 254 11.84 -1.51 -22.48
C SER A 254 10.87 -1.61 -23.67
N ASP A 255 11.31 -1.18 -24.87
CA ASP A 255 10.49 -1.34 -26.07
C ASP A 255 10.25 -2.82 -26.42
N LYS A 256 11.28 -3.66 -26.32
CA LYS A 256 11.14 -5.12 -26.49
C LYS A 256 10.25 -5.75 -25.40
N GLU A 257 10.31 -5.23 -24.17
CA GLU A 257 9.44 -5.68 -23.08
C GLU A 257 7.98 -5.37 -23.40
N PHE A 258 7.69 -4.19 -23.92
CA PHE A 258 6.35 -3.81 -24.35
C PHE A 258 5.80 -4.72 -25.46
N GLN A 259 6.60 -5.04 -26.46
CA GLN A 259 6.18 -5.95 -27.53
C GLN A 259 5.85 -7.34 -26.97
N ARG A 260 6.71 -7.89 -26.11
CA ARG A 260 6.43 -9.19 -25.45
C ARG A 260 5.17 -9.16 -24.61
N PHE A 261 4.92 -8.06 -23.90
CA PHE A 261 3.70 -7.87 -23.10
C PHE A 261 2.44 -8.03 -23.94
N LEU A 262 2.42 -7.43 -25.14
CA LEU A 262 1.31 -7.56 -26.07
C LEU A 262 1.23 -8.97 -26.67
N GLU A 263 2.35 -9.53 -27.14
CA GLU A 263 2.44 -10.88 -27.74
C GLU A 263 1.98 -11.98 -26.75
N MET A 264 2.22 -11.81 -25.47
CA MET A 264 1.82 -12.74 -24.42
C MET A 264 0.36 -12.59 -24.00
N GLY A 265 -0.39 -11.63 -24.55
CA GLY A 265 -1.79 -11.38 -24.22
C GLY A 265 -2.01 -10.84 -22.81
N ALA A 266 -0.98 -10.19 -22.23
CA ALA A 266 -1.04 -9.69 -20.85
C ALA A 266 -1.76 -8.33 -20.73
N ALA A 267 -2.10 -7.67 -21.85
CA ALA A 267 -2.89 -6.42 -21.85
C ALA A 267 -4.38 -6.75 -21.67
N THR A 268 -4.87 -6.63 -20.45
CA THR A 268 -6.26 -6.97 -20.07
C THR A 268 -6.86 -5.92 -19.14
N PRO A 269 -8.19 -5.85 -18.98
CA PRO A 269 -8.83 -4.93 -18.03
C PRO A 269 -8.44 -5.15 -16.55
N ALA A 270 -7.96 -6.34 -16.20
CA ALA A 270 -7.46 -6.62 -14.86
C ALA A 270 -5.97 -6.23 -14.68
N THR A 271 -5.25 -5.95 -15.77
CA THR A 271 -3.82 -5.64 -15.71
C THR A 271 -3.59 -4.24 -15.16
N VAL A 272 -2.78 -4.18 -14.10
CA VAL A 272 -2.34 -2.96 -13.42
C VAL A 272 -0.86 -2.77 -13.70
N LEU A 273 -0.54 -1.81 -14.56
CA LEU A 273 0.82 -1.48 -14.95
C LEU A 273 1.49 -0.67 -13.85
N ILE A 274 2.60 -1.14 -13.32
CA ILE A 274 3.41 -0.38 -12.37
C ILE A 274 4.50 0.34 -13.17
N HIS A 275 4.72 1.63 -12.86
CA HIS A 275 5.61 2.57 -13.52
C HIS A 275 5.21 2.90 -14.95
N ALA A 276 5.42 2.01 -15.91
CA ALA A 276 5.20 2.27 -17.34
C ALA A 276 5.92 3.55 -17.85
N SER A 277 7.07 3.91 -17.25
CA SER A 277 7.70 5.21 -17.39
C SER A 277 8.36 5.43 -18.75
N SER A 278 8.70 4.36 -19.48
CA SER A 278 9.28 4.45 -20.82
C SER A 278 8.24 4.43 -21.94
N LEU A 279 6.95 4.22 -21.66
CA LEU A 279 5.93 4.18 -22.70
C LEU A 279 5.80 5.54 -23.41
N SER A 280 5.69 5.49 -24.74
CA SER A 280 5.28 6.62 -25.55
C SER A 280 3.78 6.88 -25.43
N ALA A 281 3.30 8.06 -25.87
CA ALA A 281 1.88 8.38 -25.89
C ALA A 281 1.07 7.33 -26.67
N ALA A 282 1.52 6.89 -27.82
CA ALA A 282 0.84 5.86 -28.61
C ALA A 282 0.71 4.53 -27.88
N GLN A 283 1.76 4.10 -27.14
CA GLN A 283 1.72 2.88 -26.33
C GLN A 283 0.77 3.04 -25.14
N ILE A 284 0.72 4.22 -24.52
CA ILE A 284 -0.26 4.52 -23.45
C ILE A 284 -1.68 4.40 -23.97
N HIS A 285 -2.00 4.99 -25.12
CA HIS A 285 -3.32 4.83 -25.73
C HIS A 285 -3.65 3.36 -26.00
N GLN A 286 -2.68 2.58 -26.51
CA GLN A 286 -2.89 1.17 -26.79
C GLN A 286 -3.24 0.36 -25.53
N VAL A 287 -2.55 0.58 -24.40
CA VAL A 287 -2.88 -0.12 -23.16
C VAL A 287 -4.15 0.42 -22.49
N ALA A 288 -4.48 1.69 -22.66
CA ALA A 288 -5.75 2.28 -22.24
C ALA A 288 -6.93 1.67 -22.99
N GLU A 289 -6.83 1.50 -24.31
CA GLU A 289 -7.84 0.82 -25.15
C GLU A 289 -8.02 -0.66 -24.73
N ALA A 290 -6.97 -1.32 -24.26
CA ALA A 290 -7.04 -2.68 -23.69
C ALA A 290 -7.68 -2.71 -22.29
N GLY A 291 -8.02 -1.55 -21.72
CA GLY A 291 -8.60 -1.42 -20.38
C GLY A 291 -7.60 -1.56 -19.23
N CYS A 292 -6.30 -1.53 -19.49
CA CYS A 292 -5.28 -1.58 -18.44
C CYS A 292 -5.40 -0.38 -17.50
N LYS A 293 -4.90 -0.55 -16.28
CA LYS A 293 -4.85 0.46 -15.23
C LYS A 293 -3.39 0.84 -14.95
N LEU A 294 -3.14 2.00 -14.36
CA LEU A 294 -1.78 2.47 -14.04
C LEU A 294 -1.65 2.71 -12.54
N VAL A 295 -0.57 2.20 -11.96
CA VAL A 295 -0.04 2.66 -10.67
C VAL A 295 1.25 3.43 -10.94
N TRP A 296 1.23 4.69 -10.61
CA TRP A 296 2.27 5.66 -10.92
C TRP A 296 3.07 6.02 -9.68
N SER A 297 4.41 5.92 -9.78
CA SER A 297 5.38 6.25 -8.74
C SER A 297 6.35 7.33 -9.24
N PRO A 298 5.89 8.60 -9.37
CA PRO A 298 6.67 9.65 -9.99
C PRO A 298 8.01 9.93 -9.31
N GLN A 299 8.08 9.91 -7.97
CA GLN A 299 9.32 10.20 -7.25
C GLN A 299 10.43 9.18 -7.59
N SER A 300 10.09 7.90 -7.56
CA SER A 300 11.04 6.82 -7.90
C SER A 300 11.52 6.95 -9.35
N ASN A 301 10.59 7.18 -10.28
CA ASN A 301 10.92 7.36 -11.68
C ASN A 301 11.87 8.54 -11.91
N LEU A 302 11.59 9.68 -11.29
CA LEU A 302 12.45 10.88 -11.41
C LEU A 302 13.84 10.65 -10.84
N ARG A 303 13.94 10.00 -9.67
CA ARG A 303 15.20 9.72 -9.01
C ARG A 303 16.10 8.80 -9.82
N LEU A 304 15.52 7.75 -10.43
CA LEU A 304 16.28 6.73 -11.16
C LEU A 304 16.52 7.09 -12.62
N TYR A 305 15.59 7.82 -13.27
CA TYR A 305 15.56 8.01 -14.72
C TYR A 305 15.54 9.48 -15.17
N ALA A 306 15.37 10.45 -14.24
CA ALA A 306 15.13 11.89 -14.51
C ALA A 306 13.91 12.14 -15.42
N GLN A 307 13.03 11.16 -15.55
CA GLN A 307 11.76 11.25 -16.26
C GLN A 307 10.72 10.40 -15.56
N THR A 308 9.46 10.64 -15.84
CA THR A 308 8.37 9.83 -15.32
C THR A 308 7.37 9.51 -16.42
N THR A 309 6.40 8.69 -16.09
CA THR A 309 5.28 8.27 -16.94
C THR A 309 4.53 9.48 -17.48
N LEU A 310 4.03 9.40 -18.71
CA LEU A 310 3.13 10.39 -19.29
C LEU A 310 1.73 10.25 -18.67
N ALA A 311 1.63 10.54 -17.37
CA ALA A 311 0.42 10.32 -16.60
C ALA A 311 -0.74 11.22 -17.05
N ALA A 312 -0.45 12.44 -17.49
CA ALA A 312 -1.48 13.33 -18.07
C ALA A 312 -2.09 12.74 -19.34
N GLU A 313 -1.29 12.08 -20.18
CA GLU A 313 -1.74 11.36 -21.37
C GLU A 313 -2.59 10.13 -21.00
N ALA A 314 -2.19 9.37 -19.99
CA ALA A 314 -2.93 8.23 -19.49
C ALA A 314 -4.32 8.66 -18.98
N ILE A 315 -4.40 9.76 -18.23
CA ILE A 315 -5.66 10.35 -17.75
C ILE A 315 -6.51 10.81 -18.93
N ALA A 316 -5.91 11.49 -19.91
CA ALA A 316 -6.62 11.96 -21.11
C ALA A 316 -7.16 10.80 -21.96
N ALA A 317 -6.46 9.66 -21.97
CA ALA A 317 -6.91 8.43 -22.62
C ALA A 317 -7.99 7.67 -21.81
N GLY A 318 -8.42 8.19 -20.66
CA GLY A 318 -9.43 7.55 -19.79
C GLY A 318 -8.90 6.37 -18.97
N MET A 319 -7.60 6.19 -18.89
CA MET A 319 -6.97 5.13 -18.09
C MET A 319 -7.08 5.46 -16.60
N PRO A 320 -7.56 4.53 -15.75
CA PRO A 320 -7.50 4.72 -14.30
C PRO A 320 -6.06 4.86 -13.81
N VAL A 321 -5.75 5.97 -13.14
CA VAL A 321 -4.41 6.23 -12.58
C VAL A 321 -4.50 6.30 -11.07
N SER A 322 -3.75 5.43 -10.39
CA SER A 322 -3.56 5.43 -8.95
C SER A 322 -2.11 5.73 -8.62
N LEU A 323 -1.82 6.09 -7.38
CA LEU A 323 -0.46 6.33 -6.92
C LEU A 323 0.07 5.16 -6.08
N GLY A 324 1.39 5.03 -6.06
CA GLY A 324 2.14 4.18 -5.15
C GLY A 324 3.46 4.83 -4.78
N ALA A 325 3.81 4.83 -3.50
CA ALA A 325 5.02 5.47 -3.00
C ALA A 325 6.30 4.72 -3.37
N ASP A 326 6.16 3.48 -3.88
CA ASP A 326 7.24 2.55 -4.16
C ASP A 326 8.01 2.21 -2.85
N TRP A 327 9.27 1.95 -2.92
CA TRP A 327 10.15 1.68 -1.81
C TRP A 327 10.94 2.93 -1.40
N LEU A 328 11.30 3.03 -0.10
CA LEU A 328 11.97 4.22 0.42
C LEU A 328 13.29 4.58 -0.27
N PRO A 329 14.12 3.62 -0.72
CA PRO A 329 15.38 3.97 -1.40
C PRO A 329 15.23 4.88 -2.62
N SER A 330 14.20 4.74 -3.45
CA SER A 330 14.00 5.62 -4.61
C SER A 330 12.70 6.41 -4.60
N GLY A 331 11.68 5.94 -3.91
CA GLY A 331 10.35 6.54 -3.86
C GLY A 331 10.19 7.68 -2.87
N SER A 332 8.96 7.99 -2.54
CA SER A 332 8.60 9.00 -1.56
C SER A 332 8.61 8.43 -0.13
N THR A 333 8.80 9.33 0.85
CA THR A 333 8.76 8.96 2.26
C THR A 333 7.37 8.57 2.75
N SER A 334 6.32 8.99 2.06
CA SER A 334 4.92 8.66 2.33
C SER A 334 4.07 8.85 1.07
N LEU A 335 2.87 8.27 1.06
CA LEU A 335 1.92 8.46 -0.04
C LEU A 335 1.45 9.92 -0.14
N LEU A 336 1.33 10.65 0.99
CA LEU A 336 1.07 12.09 1.01
C LEU A 336 2.18 12.90 0.32
N ALA A 337 3.44 12.50 0.47
CA ALA A 337 4.55 13.12 -0.25
C ALA A 337 4.49 12.79 -1.74
N GLU A 338 4.14 11.55 -2.11
CA GLU A 338 3.98 11.14 -3.51
C GLU A 338 2.89 11.93 -4.23
N MET A 339 1.77 12.23 -3.57
CA MET A 339 0.71 13.09 -4.12
C MET A 339 1.24 14.48 -4.52
N LYS A 340 2.12 15.09 -3.71
CA LYS A 340 2.72 16.39 -4.03
C LYS A 340 3.63 16.33 -5.26
N VAL A 341 4.40 15.23 -5.37
CA VAL A 341 5.24 14.98 -6.56
C VAL A 341 4.36 14.75 -7.79
N ALA A 342 3.32 13.94 -7.67
CA ALA A 342 2.37 13.67 -8.75
C ALA A 342 1.70 14.96 -9.25
N ARG A 343 1.19 15.80 -8.35
CA ARG A 343 0.58 17.11 -8.69
C ARG A 343 1.53 18.00 -9.48
N ARG A 344 2.79 18.09 -9.02
CA ARG A 344 3.82 18.88 -9.71
C ARG A 344 4.13 18.33 -11.10
N GLU A 345 4.26 17.03 -11.25
CA GLU A 345 4.60 16.42 -12.53
C GLU A 345 3.43 16.46 -13.52
N LEU A 346 2.17 16.31 -13.06
CA LEU A 346 1.00 16.55 -13.92
C LEU A 346 0.95 17.98 -14.44
N ALA A 347 1.24 18.98 -13.57
CA ALA A 347 1.33 20.36 -14.01
C ALA A 347 2.44 20.58 -15.05
N ARG A 348 3.59 19.91 -14.92
CA ARG A 348 4.67 19.94 -15.92
C ARG A 348 4.26 19.28 -17.25
N GLN A 349 3.37 18.30 -17.20
CA GLN A 349 2.79 17.64 -18.37
C GLN A 349 1.60 18.42 -18.94
N GLY A 350 1.28 19.60 -18.40
CA GLY A 350 0.21 20.49 -18.89
C GLY A 350 -1.16 20.22 -18.29
N LEU A 351 -1.28 19.34 -17.30
CA LEU A 351 -2.54 19.02 -16.63
C LEU A 351 -2.57 19.63 -15.21
N ALA A 352 -3.42 20.65 -15.03
CA ALA A 352 -3.78 21.17 -13.71
C ALA A 352 -4.87 20.26 -13.10
N ILE A 353 -4.44 19.24 -12.35
CA ILE A 353 -5.38 18.30 -11.73
C ILE A 353 -6.16 18.96 -10.59
N ALA A 354 -7.47 18.70 -10.53
CA ALA A 354 -8.28 19.14 -9.40
C ALA A 354 -7.88 18.38 -8.11
N PRO A 355 -7.89 19.05 -6.94
CA PRO A 355 -7.56 18.41 -5.65
C PRO A 355 -8.38 17.14 -5.40
N ALA A 356 -9.67 17.15 -5.71
CA ALA A 356 -10.54 15.99 -5.56
C ALA A 356 -10.09 14.79 -6.42
N ASP A 357 -9.64 15.04 -7.66
CA ASP A 357 -9.16 13.97 -8.54
C ASP A 357 -7.85 13.37 -8.03
N LEU A 358 -6.95 14.20 -7.50
CA LEU A 358 -5.70 13.74 -6.92
C LEU A 358 -5.95 12.88 -5.66
N VAL A 359 -6.91 13.27 -4.80
CA VAL A 359 -7.30 12.48 -3.62
C VAL A 359 -7.91 11.14 -4.06
N ARG A 360 -8.73 11.13 -5.12
CA ARG A 360 -9.27 9.87 -5.65
C ARG A 360 -8.18 8.89 -6.11
N MET A 361 -7.04 9.34 -6.60
CA MET A 361 -5.92 8.46 -7.00
C MET A 361 -5.36 7.63 -5.84
N VAL A 362 -5.59 8.03 -4.61
CA VAL A 362 -5.14 7.34 -3.39
C VAL A 362 -6.30 6.83 -2.52
N THR A 363 -7.54 6.95 -2.99
CA THR A 363 -8.74 6.48 -2.30
C THR A 363 -9.63 5.67 -3.25
N SER A 364 -10.70 6.23 -3.81
CA SER A 364 -11.71 5.48 -4.58
C SER A 364 -11.16 4.89 -5.91
N THR A 365 -10.32 5.62 -6.63
CA THR A 365 -9.66 5.07 -7.83
C THR A 365 -8.69 3.94 -7.47
N ALA A 366 -7.92 4.10 -6.38
CA ALA A 366 -7.03 3.06 -5.91
C ALA A 366 -7.80 1.80 -5.46
N ALA A 367 -8.89 1.97 -4.72
CA ALA A 367 -9.77 0.86 -4.32
C ALA A 367 -10.34 0.10 -5.54
N SER A 368 -10.83 0.84 -6.53
CA SER A 368 -11.35 0.26 -7.79
C SER A 368 -10.25 -0.44 -8.58
N THR A 369 -9.04 0.14 -8.65
CA THR A 369 -7.87 -0.46 -9.31
C THR A 369 -7.50 -1.80 -8.67
N ALA A 370 -7.58 -1.88 -7.34
CA ALA A 370 -7.32 -3.11 -6.58
C ALA A 370 -8.46 -4.15 -6.63
N GLY A 371 -9.60 -3.82 -7.23
CA GLY A 371 -10.79 -4.67 -7.20
C GLY A 371 -11.51 -4.69 -5.85
N LEU A 372 -11.32 -3.65 -5.04
CA LEU A 372 -11.86 -3.50 -3.69
C LEU A 372 -12.83 -2.29 -3.56
N GLY A 373 -13.30 -1.75 -4.69
CA GLY A 373 -14.16 -0.56 -4.71
C GLY A 373 -15.49 -0.71 -3.95
N ASP A 374 -15.98 -1.94 -3.77
CA ASP A 374 -17.18 -2.22 -2.98
C ASP A 374 -16.93 -2.16 -1.46
N HIS A 375 -15.67 -2.18 -1.04
CA HIS A 375 -15.29 -2.24 0.37
C HIS A 375 -14.53 -0.99 0.85
N LEU A 376 -13.61 -0.46 0.04
CA LEU A 376 -12.67 0.60 0.42
C LEU A 376 -12.80 1.84 -0.47
N GLY A 377 -12.12 2.91 -0.05
CA GLY A 377 -11.92 4.13 -0.83
C GLY A 377 -13.04 5.16 -0.75
N GLU A 378 -14.12 4.86 -0.03
CA GLU A 378 -15.22 5.79 0.22
C GLU A 378 -15.79 5.62 1.64
N LEU A 379 -16.28 6.70 2.24
CA LEU A 379 -17.07 6.66 3.47
C LEU A 379 -18.55 6.46 3.11
N ALA A 380 -18.96 5.22 2.97
CA ALA A 380 -20.33 4.87 2.59
C ALA A 380 -20.94 3.87 3.59
N VAL A 381 -22.24 3.98 3.81
CA VAL A 381 -22.99 3.09 4.73
C VAL A 381 -22.79 1.62 4.34
N GLY A 382 -22.51 0.79 5.34
CA GLY A 382 -22.28 -0.65 5.18
C GLY A 382 -20.83 -1.01 4.84
N ARG A 383 -19.96 -0.05 4.58
CA ARG A 383 -18.52 -0.32 4.33
C ARG A 383 -17.74 -0.39 5.64
N PRO A 384 -16.64 -1.14 5.68
CA PRO A 384 -15.71 -1.11 6.82
C PRO A 384 -15.23 0.32 7.10
N ALA A 385 -15.14 0.69 8.35
CA ALA A 385 -14.69 2.02 8.77
C ALA A 385 -13.14 2.10 8.73
N ASP A 386 -12.57 2.11 7.52
CA ASP A 386 -11.17 2.43 7.27
C ASP A 386 -11.08 3.94 7.04
N VAL A 387 -10.63 4.67 8.06
CA VAL A 387 -10.76 6.13 8.14
C VAL A 387 -9.42 6.78 8.47
N LEU A 388 -9.14 7.89 7.83
CA LEU A 388 -8.07 8.82 8.16
C LEU A 388 -8.65 10.12 8.67
N VAL A 389 -8.09 10.67 9.75
CA VAL A 389 -8.35 12.04 10.21
C VAL A 389 -7.06 12.84 10.12
N LEU A 390 -7.12 13.95 9.38
CA LEU A 390 -6.03 14.90 9.23
C LEU A 390 -6.34 16.21 9.95
N GLU A 391 -5.34 16.81 10.58
CA GLU A 391 -5.41 18.19 11.08
C GLU A 391 -5.83 19.15 9.94
N ARG A 392 -6.72 20.08 10.24
CA ARG A 392 -7.26 20.99 9.23
C ARG A 392 -6.48 22.30 9.20
N HIS A 393 -5.85 22.57 8.07
CA HIS A 393 -5.10 23.79 7.78
C HIS A 393 -5.64 24.56 6.55
N HIS A 394 -6.63 23.99 5.84
CA HIS A 394 -7.21 24.61 4.65
C HIS A 394 -8.75 24.53 4.70
N GLU A 395 -9.42 25.53 4.10
CA GLU A 395 -10.90 25.56 4.05
C GLU A 395 -11.47 24.46 3.15
N ASP A 396 -10.88 24.27 1.96
CA ASP A 396 -11.24 23.14 1.07
C ASP A 396 -10.63 21.85 1.61
N PRO A 397 -11.47 20.84 1.99
CA PRO A 397 -10.99 19.60 2.52
C PRO A 397 -10.08 18.80 1.56
N TYR A 398 -10.35 18.83 0.26
CA TYR A 398 -9.49 18.15 -0.71
C TYR A 398 -8.11 18.80 -0.84
N GLU A 399 -8.07 20.14 -0.86
CA GLU A 399 -6.79 20.86 -0.88
C GLU A 399 -6.00 20.61 0.42
N ASN A 400 -6.70 20.51 1.57
CA ASN A 400 -6.07 20.13 2.83
C ASN A 400 -5.31 18.80 2.72
N VAL A 401 -5.94 17.78 2.14
CA VAL A 401 -5.29 16.47 1.92
C VAL A 401 -4.10 16.59 0.97
N CYS A 402 -4.21 17.36 -0.11
CA CYS A 402 -3.12 17.56 -1.06
C CYS A 402 -1.89 18.28 -0.48
N LEU A 403 -2.09 19.07 0.57
CA LEU A 403 -1.04 19.80 1.28
C LEU A 403 -0.49 19.04 2.50
N ALA A 404 -1.22 18.04 2.98
CA ALA A 404 -0.88 17.30 4.20
C ALA A 404 0.45 16.57 4.09
N ASP A 405 1.06 16.36 5.23
CA ASP A 405 2.17 15.43 5.43
C ASP A 405 1.90 14.55 6.68
N PRO A 406 2.74 13.57 6.99
CA PRO A 406 2.47 12.67 8.11
C PRO A 406 2.31 13.35 9.48
N SER A 407 2.82 14.56 9.67
CA SER A 407 2.65 15.31 10.93
C SER A 407 1.21 15.79 11.17
N TRP A 408 0.38 15.81 10.11
CA TRP A 408 -1.03 16.17 10.17
C TRP A 408 -1.94 14.97 10.46
N VAL A 409 -1.41 13.75 10.46
CA VAL A 409 -2.19 12.56 10.79
C VAL A 409 -2.52 12.56 12.26
N GLU A 410 -3.82 12.61 12.58
CA GLU A 410 -4.31 12.63 13.95
C GLU A 410 -4.97 11.31 14.36
N MET A 411 -5.55 10.58 13.41
CA MET A 411 -6.19 9.29 13.67
C MET A 411 -6.23 8.42 12.42
N VAL A 412 -5.98 7.14 12.60
CA VAL A 412 -6.20 6.09 11.60
C VAL A 412 -7.03 4.97 12.21
N LEU A 413 -8.18 4.71 11.59
CA LEU A 413 -9.04 3.58 11.92
C LEU A 413 -8.92 2.51 10.83
N ILE A 414 -8.92 1.25 11.23
CA ILE A 414 -9.06 0.11 10.32
C ILE A 414 -10.18 -0.79 10.83
N GLY A 415 -11.26 -0.88 10.05
CA GLY A 415 -12.46 -1.61 10.47
C GLY A 415 -13.05 -1.06 11.79
N GLY A 416 -13.03 0.27 11.97
CA GLY A 416 -13.54 0.95 13.15
C GLY A 416 -12.62 0.93 14.37
N ASP A 417 -11.53 0.15 14.36
CA ASP A 417 -10.56 0.15 15.45
C ASP A 417 -9.53 1.25 15.27
N ILE A 418 -9.27 2.04 16.31
CA ILE A 418 -8.19 3.03 16.31
C ILE A 418 -6.85 2.31 16.44
N THR A 419 -6.07 2.35 15.35
CA THR A 419 -4.77 1.67 15.27
C THR A 419 -3.60 2.61 15.49
N TYR A 420 -3.77 3.86 15.13
CA TYR A 420 -2.85 4.96 15.38
C TYR A 420 -3.64 6.24 15.60
N GLY A 421 -3.32 7.02 16.62
CA GLY A 421 -4.02 8.27 16.84
C GLY A 421 -3.59 8.99 18.11
N ARG A 422 -4.13 10.20 18.30
CA ARG A 422 -3.95 11.01 19.49
C ARG A 422 -4.29 10.21 20.75
N ALA A 423 -3.48 10.36 21.77
CA ALA A 423 -3.62 9.56 23.00
C ALA A 423 -4.94 9.78 23.71
N ASP A 424 -5.49 11.02 23.68
CA ASP A 424 -6.79 11.36 24.24
C ASP A 424 -7.94 10.66 23.50
N TRP A 425 -7.92 10.63 22.17
CA TRP A 425 -8.94 9.94 21.37
C TRP A 425 -8.80 8.42 21.45
N TYR A 426 -7.56 7.92 21.48
CA TYR A 426 -7.31 6.51 21.66
C TYR A 426 -7.94 5.98 22.96
N GLY A 427 -7.82 6.72 24.04
CA GLY A 427 -8.42 6.35 25.33
C GLY A 427 -9.96 6.31 25.31
N LEU A 428 -10.61 7.05 24.39
CA LEU A 428 -12.07 7.06 24.22
C LEU A 428 -12.57 5.92 23.29
N LEU A 429 -11.83 5.61 22.22
CA LEU A 429 -12.32 4.77 21.12
C LEU A 429 -11.73 3.36 21.12
N ALA A 430 -10.58 3.14 21.75
CA ALA A 430 -9.96 1.81 21.74
C ALA A 430 -10.77 0.82 22.59
N ALA A 431 -11.03 -0.36 22.03
CA ALA A 431 -11.68 -1.45 22.79
C ALA A 431 -10.87 -1.87 24.02
N GLU A 432 -9.54 -1.75 23.93
CA GLU A 432 -8.60 -1.98 25.03
C GLU A 432 -7.64 -0.78 25.14
N PRO A 433 -8.00 0.29 25.88
CA PRO A 433 -7.21 1.52 25.95
C PRO A 433 -5.75 1.33 26.37
N GLU A 434 -5.46 0.28 27.13
CA GLU A 434 -4.11 -0.02 27.62
C GLU A 434 -3.24 -0.80 26.62
N SER A 435 -3.84 -1.32 25.52
CA SER A 435 -3.13 -2.17 24.57
C SER A 435 -2.14 -1.45 23.65
N GLY A 436 -2.37 -0.17 23.39
CA GLY A 436 -1.54 0.63 22.50
C GLY A 436 -0.24 1.11 23.15
N GLU A 437 0.86 1.11 22.39
CA GLU A 437 2.14 1.71 22.79
C GLU A 437 2.04 3.25 22.79
N SER A 438 2.49 3.89 23.88
CA SER A 438 2.57 5.36 23.96
C SER A 438 3.80 5.85 23.22
N LEU A 439 3.64 6.87 22.39
CA LEU A 439 4.75 7.50 21.67
C LEU A 439 4.53 9.01 21.52
N THR A 440 5.58 9.74 21.19
CA THR A 440 5.49 11.14 20.80
C THR A 440 5.85 11.24 19.31
N ALA A 441 4.89 11.70 18.50
CA ALA A 441 5.12 11.95 17.08
C ALA A 441 4.89 13.43 16.79
N TRP A 442 5.90 14.10 16.23
CA TRP A 442 5.90 15.55 15.94
C TRP A 442 5.44 16.43 17.11
N GLY A 443 5.87 16.07 18.33
CA GLY A 443 5.50 16.79 19.55
C GLY A 443 4.10 16.51 20.08
N LYS A 444 3.32 15.64 19.43
CA LYS A 444 1.98 15.23 19.86
C LYS A 444 2.05 13.90 20.62
N PRO A 445 1.35 13.74 21.76
CA PRO A 445 1.20 12.43 22.41
C PRO A 445 0.27 11.55 21.57
N MET A 446 0.80 10.43 21.11
CA MET A 446 0.12 9.49 20.24
C MET A 446 0.10 8.08 20.86
N ARG A 447 -0.77 7.22 20.36
CA ARG A 447 -0.82 5.80 20.65
C ARG A 447 -0.78 4.99 19.36
N LEU A 448 -0.10 3.85 19.42
CA LEU A 448 0.03 2.93 18.29
C LEU A 448 -0.30 1.51 18.77
N ASP A 449 -1.24 0.85 18.12
CA ASP A 449 -1.56 -0.54 18.40
C ASP A 449 -0.92 -1.46 17.35
N CYS A 450 0.18 -2.09 17.71
CA CYS A 450 0.80 -3.16 16.95
C CYS A 450 0.37 -4.57 17.39
N GLY A 451 -0.49 -4.67 18.39
CA GLY A 451 -0.87 -5.89 19.09
C GLY A 451 -1.81 -6.85 18.32
N PHE A 452 -1.90 -6.67 17.00
CA PHE A 452 -2.73 -7.52 16.13
C PHE A 452 -2.13 -8.89 15.83
N ALA A 453 -0.86 -9.11 16.16
CA ALA A 453 -0.37 -10.47 16.13
C ALA A 453 -1.29 -11.31 17.01
N THR A 454 -1.85 -12.40 16.48
CA THR A 454 -2.51 -13.40 17.31
C THR A 454 -1.57 -13.66 18.48
N PRO A 455 -1.97 -13.38 19.73
CA PRO A 455 -1.06 -13.61 20.84
C PRO A 455 -0.60 -15.05 20.75
N PRO A 456 0.71 -15.32 20.91
CA PRO A 456 1.19 -16.68 20.93
C PRO A 456 0.42 -17.43 22.02
N LEU A 457 0.25 -18.73 21.86
CA LEU A 457 -0.31 -19.55 22.93
C LEU A 457 0.52 -19.32 24.21
N PRO A 458 -0.07 -19.42 25.41
CA PRO A 458 0.65 -19.20 26.64
C PRO A 458 1.97 -19.96 26.68
N GLY A 459 3.09 -19.25 26.74
CA GLY A 459 4.45 -19.80 26.74
C GLY A 459 5.16 -19.80 25.38
N GLU A 460 4.52 -19.38 24.30
CA GLU A 460 5.18 -19.19 22.99
C GLU A 460 5.69 -17.75 22.83
N THR A 461 6.84 -17.60 22.18
CA THR A 461 7.37 -16.27 21.81
C THR A 461 6.65 -15.78 20.55
N PRO A 462 6.21 -14.50 20.50
CA PRO A 462 5.65 -13.91 19.28
C PRO A 462 6.62 -14.07 18.10
N LEU A 463 6.12 -14.54 16.96
CA LEU A 463 6.92 -14.69 15.74
C LEU A 463 7.35 -13.33 15.15
N VAL A 464 6.55 -12.29 15.39
CA VAL A 464 6.82 -10.91 14.95
C VAL A 464 6.75 -9.98 16.16
N PRO A 465 7.64 -8.99 16.28
CA PRO A 465 7.57 -8.02 17.36
C PRO A 465 6.22 -7.29 17.39
N THR A 466 5.69 -7.05 18.59
CA THR A 466 4.34 -6.49 18.83
C THR A 466 4.36 -5.01 19.22
N THR A 467 5.54 -4.41 19.39
CA THR A 467 5.72 -2.97 19.66
C THR A 467 6.68 -2.35 18.66
N LEU A 468 6.54 -1.03 18.40
CA LEU A 468 7.50 -0.28 17.59
C LEU A 468 8.92 -0.33 18.19
N ALA A 469 9.01 -0.27 19.52
CA ALA A 469 10.29 -0.35 20.21
C ALA A 469 11.00 -1.68 19.92
N ASP A 470 10.30 -2.80 19.98
CA ASP A 470 10.87 -4.12 19.71
C ASP A 470 11.20 -4.30 18.22
N VAL A 471 10.34 -3.83 17.32
CA VAL A 471 10.59 -3.81 15.86
C VAL A 471 11.89 -3.07 15.57
N ARG A 472 12.05 -1.85 16.09
CA ARG A 472 13.26 -1.05 15.90
C ARG A 472 14.48 -1.67 16.54
N SER A 473 14.36 -2.23 17.72
CA SER A 473 15.45 -2.93 18.42
C SER A 473 15.97 -4.10 17.60
N ALA A 474 15.08 -4.94 17.10
CA ALA A 474 15.45 -6.08 16.26
C ALA A 474 16.13 -5.65 14.96
N LEU A 475 15.59 -4.63 14.28
CA LEU A 475 16.17 -4.11 13.04
C LEU A 475 17.53 -3.46 13.27
N THR A 476 17.67 -2.57 14.26
CA THR A 476 18.92 -1.85 14.52
C THR A 476 20.05 -2.75 15.03
N ALA A 477 19.72 -3.84 15.69
CA ALA A 477 20.70 -4.87 16.09
C ALA A 477 21.35 -5.54 14.85
N ALA A 478 20.60 -5.71 13.76
CA ALA A 478 21.09 -6.31 12.52
C ALA A 478 21.60 -5.28 11.50
N TYR A 479 21.00 -4.11 11.46
CA TYR A 479 21.30 -3.01 10.54
C TYR A 479 21.22 -1.66 11.27
N PRO A 480 22.32 -1.21 11.93
CA PRO A 480 22.32 0.03 12.73
C PRO A 480 21.81 1.30 12.03
N PRO A 481 21.95 1.46 10.68
CA PRO A 481 21.46 2.65 10.00
C PRO A 481 19.93 2.78 9.87
N VAL A 482 19.12 1.85 10.41
CA VAL A 482 17.65 2.00 10.40
C VAL A 482 17.25 3.33 11.00
N GLY A 483 16.60 4.16 10.17
CA GLY A 483 16.14 5.48 10.57
C GLY A 483 14.90 5.45 11.47
N PRO A 484 14.43 6.64 11.92
CA PRO A 484 13.11 6.77 12.52
C PRO A 484 12.01 6.48 11.47
N ILE A 485 10.79 6.23 11.94
CA ILE A 485 9.63 6.02 11.06
C ILE A 485 9.47 7.21 10.10
N TYR A 486 9.53 8.40 10.65
CA TYR A 486 9.68 9.67 9.93
C TYR A 486 10.72 10.52 10.66
N ALA A 487 11.52 11.27 9.92
CA ALA A 487 12.52 12.21 10.45
C ALA A 487 11.93 13.61 10.56
#